data_eb4cd00a975f6cfa27900a979315459f
#
_entry.id   eb4cd00a975f6cfa27900a979315459f
#
_cell.length_a   1.000
_cell.length_b   1.000
_cell.length_c   1.000
_cell.angle_alpha   90.00
_cell.angle_beta   90.00
_cell.angle_gamma   90.00
#
_symmetry.space_group_name_H-M   'P 1'
#
loop_
_entity.id
_entity.type
_entity.pdbx_description
1 polymer ?
#
loop_
_entity_poly.entity_id
_entity_poly.type
_entity_poly.pdbx_seq_one_letter_code
_entity_poly.pdbx_strand_id
1 'polypeptide(L)'
;MLRGEREALDGGGLTGVFSAASCVVVEYVYRELAEPNLIVLGADTTVTLDNQILGKPEDPEDAARMLRLLSGRTHRVITGVSLVTADSADTAAEVTAVQFLTLSETEIQAYIATGEPMDKAGAYAIQGHAARWIPRIEGCYFNVVGLPISLVSTLLTATTPSSAR
;
A
#
# COMPACT_ATOMS: atom_id res chain seq x y z
N MET A 1 -22.51 -17.29 9.60
CA MET A 1 -23.27 -16.97 8.37
C MET A 1 -22.75 -15.61 7.91
N LEU A 2 -21.69 -15.62 7.10
CA LEU A 2 -21.00 -14.39 6.66
C LEU A 2 -21.80 -13.76 5.50
N ARG A 3 -22.34 -12.59 5.73
CA ARG A 3 -23.02 -11.77 4.71
C ARG A 3 -22.16 -10.53 4.49
N GLY A 4 -21.58 -10.39 3.33
CA GLY A 4 -20.93 -9.14 2.96
C GLY A 4 -19.96 -9.24 1.79
N GLU A 5 -20.30 -10.00 0.74
CA GLU A 5 -19.70 -9.76 -0.57
C GLU A 5 -20.23 -8.43 -1.09
N ARG A 6 -19.42 -7.38 -1.00
CA ARG A 6 -19.57 -6.20 -1.83
C ARG A 6 -18.53 -6.30 -2.95
N GLU A 7 -19.02 -6.64 -4.13
CA GLU A 7 -18.28 -6.53 -5.38
C GLU A 7 -17.62 -5.16 -5.47
N ALA A 8 -16.28 -5.15 -5.43
CA ALA A 8 -15.49 -4.00 -5.78
C ALA A 8 -15.37 -3.96 -7.29
N LEU A 9 -15.81 -2.89 -7.83
CA LEU A 9 -15.87 -2.52 -9.23
C LEU A 9 -14.50 -2.49 -9.90
N ASP A 10 -14.43 -3.10 -11.08
CA ASP A 10 -13.60 -2.78 -12.23
C ASP A 10 -12.07 -3.01 -12.19
N GLY A 11 -11.68 -4.04 -12.93
CA GLY A 11 -10.27 -4.34 -13.27
C GLY A 11 -9.54 -5.18 -12.22
N GLY A 12 -10.18 -5.81 -11.40
CA GLY A 12 -10.06 -6.36 -10.08
C GLY A 12 -9.16 -7.59 -9.86
N GLY A 13 -8.15 -7.86 -10.65
CA GLY A 13 -7.27 -9.00 -10.37
C GLY A 13 -6.31 -8.76 -9.19
N LEU A 14 -5.63 -7.63 -9.14
CA LEU A 14 -4.56 -7.37 -8.18
C LEU A 14 -5.09 -6.75 -6.87
N THR A 15 -6.01 -5.81 -6.93
CA THR A 15 -6.55 -5.12 -5.75
C THR A 15 -7.27 -6.07 -4.79
N GLY A 16 -8.01 -7.04 -5.32
CA GLY A 16 -8.70 -8.05 -4.52
C GLY A 16 -7.76 -9.04 -3.81
N VAL A 17 -6.66 -9.40 -4.43
CA VAL A 17 -5.67 -10.34 -3.84
C VAL A 17 -4.93 -9.70 -2.66
N PHE A 18 -4.51 -8.44 -2.77
CA PHE A 18 -3.83 -7.74 -1.68
C PHE A 18 -4.74 -7.47 -0.48
N SER A 19 -5.97 -7.10 -0.74
CA SER A 19 -6.99 -6.92 0.28
C SER A 19 -7.23 -8.20 1.09
N ALA A 20 -7.30 -9.35 0.42
CA ALA A 20 -7.52 -10.64 1.07
C ALA A 20 -6.31 -11.10 1.91
N ALA A 21 -5.08 -10.91 1.43
CA ALA A 21 -3.87 -11.31 2.15
C ALA A 21 -3.70 -10.51 3.45
N SER A 22 -3.91 -9.19 3.42
CA SER A 22 -3.87 -8.34 4.61
C SER A 22 -4.92 -8.78 5.64
N CYS A 23 -6.13 -9.12 5.21
CA CYS A 23 -7.23 -9.54 6.09
C CYS A 23 -6.87 -10.80 6.88
N VAL A 24 -6.32 -11.83 6.24
CA VAL A 24 -5.97 -13.11 6.87
C VAL A 24 -4.94 -12.91 7.98
N VAL A 25 -3.91 -12.10 7.76
CA VAL A 25 -2.87 -11.83 8.77
C VAL A 25 -3.46 -11.07 9.95
N VAL A 26 -4.28 -10.06 9.69
CA VAL A 26 -4.90 -9.22 10.74
C VAL A 26 -5.88 -10.02 11.59
N GLU A 27 -6.69 -10.89 10.97
CA GLU A 27 -7.58 -11.80 11.70
C GLU A 27 -6.82 -12.80 12.58
N TYR A 28 -5.70 -13.34 12.09
CA TYR A 28 -4.85 -14.22 12.88
C TYR A 28 -4.32 -13.51 14.12
N VAL A 29 -3.73 -12.31 13.94
CA VAL A 29 -3.22 -11.49 15.06
C VAL A 29 -4.32 -11.16 16.06
N TYR A 30 -5.52 -10.78 15.58
CA TYR A 30 -6.66 -10.52 16.46
C TYR A 30 -7.02 -11.72 17.34
N ARG A 31 -7.03 -12.93 16.77
CA ARG A 31 -7.34 -14.17 17.52
C ARG A 31 -6.27 -14.52 18.53
N GLU A 32 -5.00 -14.32 18.22
CA GLU A 32 -3.89 -14.60 19.13
C GLU A 32 -3.84 -13.66 20.33
N LEU A 33 -4.19 -12.39 20.14
CA LEU A 33 -4.18 -11.40 21.22
C LEU A 33 -5.33 -11.59 22.21
N ALA A 34 -6.49 -12.07 21.75
CA ALA A 34 -7.67 -12.46 22.53
C ALA A 34 -8.10 -11.43 23.61
N GLU A 35 -7.89 -10.14 23.38
CA GLU A 35 -8.25 -9.07 24.31
C GLU A 35 -9.65 -8.49 24.01
N PRO A 36 -10.50 -8.23 25.03
CA PRO A 36 -11.79 -7.61 24.82
C PRO A 36 -11.65 -6.16 24.31
N ASN A 37 -12.52 -5.77 23.39
CA ASN A 37 -12.56 -4.43 22.76
C ASN A 37 -11.30 -4.05 21.94
N LEU A 38 -10.51 -5.05 21.55
CA LEU A 38 -9.37 -4.82 20.68
C LEU A 38 -9.83 -4.44 19.28
N ILE A 39 -9.10 -3.51 18.67
CA ILE A 39 -9.18 -3.19 17.24
C ILE A 39 -7.80 -3.46 16.66
N VAL A 40 -7.71 -4.35 15.68
CA VAL A 40 -6.44 -4.63 14.96
C VAL A 40 -6.53 -4.05 13.56
N LEU A 41 -5.59 -3.18 13.24
CA LEU A 41 -5.40 -2.59 11.93
C LEU A 41 -4.19 -3.22 11.25
N GLY A 42 -4.35 -3.64 10.01
CA GLY A 42 -3.26 -4.04 9.14
C GLY A 42 -3.28 -3.25 7.84
N ALA A 43 -2.11 -2.94 7.33
CA ALA A 43 -1.95 -2.33 6.01
C ALA A 43 -0.77 -2.96 5.29
N ASP A 44 -0.93 -3.19 3.99
CA ASP A 44 0.12 -3.69 3.11
C ASP A 44 0.12 -2.92 1.80
N THR A 45 1.32 -2.49 1.38
CA THR A 45 1.50 -1.60 0.23
C THR A 45 2.32 -2.29 -0.86
N THR A 46 1.84 -2.17 -2.08
CA THR A 46 2.55 -2.66 -3.27
C THR A 46 2.60 -1.61 -4.36
N VAL A 47 3.63 -1.72 -5.21
CA VAL A 47 3.79 -0.93 -6.43
C VAL A 47 3.50 -1.82 -7.63
N THR A 48 2.72 -1.33 -8.58
CA THR A 48 2.40 -2.08 -9.80
C THR A 48 2.64 -1.25 -11.05
N LEU A 49 3.20 -1.90 -12.08
CA LEU A 49 3.41 -1.34 -13.41
C LEU A 49 3.11 -2.41 -14.45
N ASP A 50 2.24 -2.12 -15.43
CA ASP A 50 1.85 -3.06 -16.51
C ASP A 50 1.44 -4.45 -15.97
N ASN A 51 0.67 -4.50 -14.91
CA ASN A 51 0.26 -5.72 -14.20
C ASN A 51 1.41 -6.52 -13.54
N GLN A 52 2.62 -5.96 -13.48
CA GLN A 52 3.72 -6.51 -12.71
C GLN A 52 3.72 -5.90 -11.30
N ILE A 53 3.93 -6.75 -10.30
CA ILE A 53 4.12 -6.32 -8.91
C ILE A 53 5.60 -6.07 -8.70
N LEU A 54 5.91 -4.90 -8.17
CA LEU A 54 7.25 -4.51 -7.75
C LEU A 54 7.27 -4.49 -6.21
N GLY A 55 7.70 -5.58 -5.61
CA GLY A 55 7.90 -5.70 -4.17
C GLY A 55 9.12 -4.94 -3.68
N LYS A 56 9.65 -5.34 -2.53
CA LYS A 56 10.96 -4.84 -2.07
C LYS A 56 12.06 -5.46 -2.92
N PRO A 57 13.10 -4.71 -3.30
CA PRO A 57 14.21 -5.26 -4.05
C PRO A 57 14.98 -6.31 -3.23
N GLU A 58 15.42 -7.36 -3.89
CA GLU A 58 16.21 -8.42 -3.26
C GLU A 58 17.66 -7.97 -3.03
N ASP A 59 18.17 -7.16 -3.94
CA ASP A 59 19.54 -6.65 -3.92
C ASP A 59 19.66 -5.29 -4.66
N PRO A 60 20.81 -4.63 -4.67
CA PRO A 60 21.02 -3.37 -5.38
C PRO A 60 20.76 -3.44 -6.89
N GLU A 61 21.02 -4.59 -7.52
CA GLU A 61 20.79 -4.78 -8.95
C GLU A 61 19.30 -4.86 -9.26
N ASP A 62 18.53 -5.54 -8.44
CA ASP A 62 17.07 -5.58 -8.52
C ASP A 62 16.45 -4.20 -8.27
N ALA A 63 16.97 -3.43 -7.31
CA ALA A 63 16.57 -2.03 -7.11
C ALA A 63 16.81 -1.18 -8.37
N ALA A 64 17.97 -1.33 -9.02
CA ALA A 64 18.27 -0.63 -10.26
C ALA A 64 17.31 -1.05 -11.38
N ARG A 65 17.00 -2.32 -11.51
CA ARG A 65 16.01 -2.84 -12.47
C ARG A 65 14.64 -2.21 -12.25
N MET A 66 14.15 -2.17 -11.01
CA MET A 66 12.86 -1.57 -10.67
C MET A 66 12.83 -0.08 -11.02
N LEU A 67 13.84 0.69 -10.63
CA LEU A 67 13.93 2.11 -10.91
C LEU A 67 13.99 2.42 -12.42
N ARG A 68 14.70 1.60 -13.22
CA ARG A 68 14.68 1.71 -14.68
C ARG A 68 13.30 1.45 -15.27
N LEU A 69 12.56 0.47 -14.73
CA LEU A 69 11.18 0.20 -15.16
C LEU A 69 10.23 1.36 -14.86
N LEU A 70 10.41 2.04 -13.73
CA LEU A 70 9.57 3.18 -13.31
C LEU A 70 9.96 4.50 -14.03
N SER A 71 11.21 4.62 -14.47
CA SER A 71 11.76 5.84 -15.09
C SER A 71 10.91 6.36 -16.24
N GLY A 72 10.49 7.63 -16.17
CA GLY A 72 9.69 8.30 -17.20
C GLY A 72 8.25 7.81 -17.32
N ARG A 73 7.75 7.03 -16.36
CA ARG A 73 6.45 6.36 -16.46
C ARG A 73 5.54 6.68 -15.28
N THR A 74 4.26 6.42 -15.48
CA THR A 74 3.25 6.44 -14.40
C THR A 74 2.97 5.01 -13.96
N HIS A 75 3.06 4.77 -12.67
CA HIS A 75 2.77 3.49 -12.03
C HIS A 75 1.70 3.67 -10.96
N ARG A 76 1.21 2.58 -10.37
CA ARG A 76 0.22 2.61 -9.31
C ARG A 76 0.82 2.10 -8.00
N VAL A 77 0.46 2.78 -6.92
CA VAL A 77 0.68 2.32 -5.55
C VAL A 77 -0.67 1.92 -4.97
N ILE A 78 -0.75 0.71 -4.46
CA ILE A 78 -1.98 0.13 -3.91
C ILE A 78 -1.69 -0.24 -2.46
N THR A 79 -2.48 0.28 -1.52
CA THR A 79 -2.43 -0.15 -0.11
C THR A 79 -3.77 -0.78 0.25
N GLY A 80 -3.73 -2.06 0.61
CA GLY A 80 -4.83 -2.76 1.26
C GLY A 80 -4.83 -2.44 2.75
N VAL A 81 -6.00 -2.12 3.29
CA VAL A 81 -6.20 -1.86 4.73
C VAL A 81 -7.26 -2.82 5.24
N SER A 82 -6.98 -3.51 6.33
CA SER A 82 -7.92 -4.38 7.03
C SER A 82 -8.08 -3.93 8.48
N LEU A 83 -9.31 -3.84 8.94
CA LEU A 83 -9.68 -3.53 10.31
C LEU A 83 -10.50 -4.66 10.89
N VAL A 84 -10.03 -5.28 11.97
CA VAL A 84 -10.70 -6.41 12.62
C VAL A 84 -11.06 -6.05 14.06
N THR A 85 -12.31 -6.35 14.42
CA THR A 85 -12.87 -6.18 15.77
C THR A 85 -13.55 -7.49 16.19
N ALA A 86 -14.19 -7.50 17.37
CA ALA A 86 -14.99 -8.63 17.80
C ALA A 86 -16.18 -8.94 16.86
N ASP A 87 -16.75 -7.90 16.25
CA ASP A 87 -18.03 -7.99 15.55
C ASP A 87 -17.88 -7.87 14.02
N SER A 88 -16.75 -7.38 13.52
CA SER A 88 -16.54 -7.15 12.09
C SER A 88 -15.09 -7.35 11.64
N ALA A 89 -14.94 -7.65 10.35
CA ALA A 89 -13.69 -7.60 9.60
C ALA A 89 -13.95 -6.81 8.32
N ASP A 90 -13.45 -5.59 8.28
CA ASP A 90 -13.64 -4.67 7.17
C ASP A 90 -12.33 -4.48 6.42
N THR A 91 -12.38 -4.60 5.09
CA THR A 91 -11.20 -4.47 4.24
C THR A 91 -11.49 -3.54 3.07
N ALA A 92 -10.57 -2.64 2.80
CA ALA A 92 -10.64 -1.72 1.67
C ALA A 92 -9.24 -1.47 1.11
N ALA A 93 -9.17 -0.92 -0.10
CA ALA A 93 -7.91 -0.56 -0.73
C ALA A 93 -7.96 0.87 -1.27
N GLU A 94 -6.82 1.55 -1.21
CA GLU A 94 -6.59 2.85 -1.82
C GLU A 94 -5.59 2.70 -2.96
N VAL A 95 -5.82 3.41 -4.06
CA VAL A 95 -4.98 3.38 -5.26
C VAL A 95 -4.53 4.80 -5.61
N THR A 96 -3.22 4.98 -5.80
CA THR A 96 -2.65 6.27 -6.20
C THR A 96 -1.75 6.08 -7.41
N ALA A 97 -1.95 6.88 -8.44
CA ALA A 97 -1.04 6.96 -9.57
C ALA A 97 0.13 7.90 -9.24
N VAL A 98 1.34 7.45 -9.52
CA VAL A 98 2.59 8.18 -9.28
C VAL A 98 3.35 8.32 -10.58
N GLN A 99 3.64 9.55 -10.99
CA GLN A 99 4.42 9.84 -12.19
C GLN A 99 5.88 10.06 -11.84
N PHE A 100 6.78 9.36 -12.53
CA PHE A 100 8.23 9.57 -12.44
C PHE A 100 8.75 10.39 -13.62
N LEU A 101 9.73 11.24 -13.34
CA LEU A 101 10.62 11.80 -14.36
C LEU A 101 11.52 10.71 -14.93
N THR A 102 12.12 10.99 -16.10
CA THR A 102 13.16 10.11 -16.65
C THR A 102 14.40 10.20 -15.77
N LEU A 103 14.89 9.05 -15.33
CA LEU A 103 16.06 8.91 -14.47
C LEU A 103 17.29 8.55 -15.31
N SER A 104 18.41 9.18 -15.03
CA SER A 104 19.70 8.77 -15.58
C SER A 104 20.27 7.60 -14.76
N GLU A 105 21.14 6.81 -15.38
CA GLU A 105 21.82 5.70 -14.67
C GLU A 105 22.65 6.21 -13.48
N THR A 106 23.28 7.38 -13.61
CA THR A 106 24.03 8.00 -12.51
C THR A 106 23.15 8.32 -11.31
N GLU A 107 21.93 8.83 -11.54
CA GLU A 107 20.98 9.11 -10.47
C GLU A 107 20.49 7.82 -9.78
N ILE A 108 20.21 6.78 -10.57
CA ILE A 108 19.80 5.47 -10.05
C ILE A 108 20.88 4.91 -9.13
N GLN A 109 22.14 4.88 -9.58
CA GLN A 109 23.24 4.34 -8.80
C GLN A 109 23.53 5.18 -7.55
N ALA A 110 23.48 6.51 -7.64
CA ALA A 110 23.64 7.39 -6.50
C ALA A 110 22.54 7.18 -5.43
N TYR A 111 21.31 6.93 -5.88
CA TYR A 111 20.19 6.66 -4.97
C TYR A 111 20.31 5.30 -4.29
N ILE A 112 20.70 4.26 -5.02
CA ILE A 112 20.94 2.93 -4.45
C ILE A 112 22.05 2.97 -3.41
N ALA A 113 23.11 3.74 -3.67
CA ALA A 113 24.22 3.91 -2.74
C ALA A 113 23.80 4.51 -1.37
N THR A 114 22.65 5.18 -1.30
CA THR A 114 22.10 5.67 -0.01
C THR A 114 21.53 4.57 0.86
N GLY A 115 21.23 3.40 0.31
CA GLY A 115 20.52 2.31 0.99
C GLY A 115 19.01 2.52 1.14
N GLU A 116 18.49 3.72 0.83
CA GLU A 116 17.07 4.07 1.01
C GLU A 116 16.09 3.15 0.23
N PRO A 117 16.39 2.69 -1.00
CA PRO A 117 15.47 1.86 -1.77
C PRO A 117 15.23 0.46 -1.20
N MET A 118 16.13 -0.08 -0.38
CA MET A 118 16.25 -1.52 -0.13
C MET A 118 15.08 -2.13 0.67
N ASP A 119 14.37 -1.35 1.45
CA ASP A 119 13.21 -1.81 2.23
C ASP A 119 11.86 -1.31 1.72
N LYS A 120 11.83 -0.75 0.49
CA LYS A 120 10.64 -0.11 -0.09
C LYS A 120 10.09 -0.89 -1.29
N ALA A 121 8.77 -1.04 -1.36
CA ALA A 121 8.11 -1.54 -2.55
C ALA A 121 8.39 -0.63 -3.75
N GLY A 122 8.76 -1.21 -4.91
CA GLY A 122 9.16 -0.46 -6.09
C GLY A 122 10.51 0.26 -5.96
N ALA A 123 11.29 -0.05 -4.93
CA ALA A 123 12.63 0.50 -4.68
C ALA A 123 12.67 2.04 -4.55
N TYR A 124 11.65 2.69 -3.97
CA TYR A 124 11.69 4.13 -3.71
C TYR A 124 10.82 4.56 -2.53
N ALA A 125 11.18 5.70 -1.92
CA ALA A 125 10.39 6.37 -0.91
C ALA A 125 9.96 7.77 -1.37
N ILE A 126 8.63 8.05 -1.44
CA ILE A 126 8.13 9.37 -1.82
C ILE A 126 8.56 10.47 -0.83
N GLN A 127 8.81 10.12 0.43
CA GLN A 127 9.26 11.03 1.49
C GLN A 127 10.77 11.26 1.50
N GLY A 128 11.52 10.46 0.72
CA GLY A 128 12.98 10.47 0.70
C GLY A 128 13.56 11.20 -0.52
N HIS A 129 14.76 10.79 -0.90
CA HIS A 129 15.49 11.39 -2.02
C HIS A 129 14.76 11.24 -3.37
N ALA A 130 13.90 10.21 -3.53
CA ALA A 130 13.12 10.01 -4.73
C ALA A 130 12.03 11.07 -4.94
N ALA A 131 11.65 11.84 -3.92
CA ALA A 131 10.65 12.91 -4.03
C ALA A 131 10.93 13.88 -5.19
N ARG A 132 12.19 14.16 -5.48
CA ARG A 132 12.64 15.04 -6.58
C ARG A 132 12.28 14.53 -7.98
N TRP A 133 12.00 13.23 -8.10
CA TRP A 133 11.64 12.59 -9.37
C TRP A 133 10.14 12.45 -9.59
N ILE A 134 9.35 12.86 -8.60
CA ILE A 134 7.89 12.70 -8.62
C ILE A 134 7.22 14.07 -8.83
N PRO A 135 6.99 14.48 -10.08
CA PRO A 135 6.36 15.78 -10.37
C PRO A 135 4.87 15.79 -10.09
N ARG A 136 4.22 14.62 -10.04
CA ARG A 136 2.77 14.52 -9.88
C ARG A 136 2.35 13.17 -9.28
N ILE A 137 1.28 13.23 -8.45
CA ILE A 137 0.49 12.07 -8.05
C ILE A 137 -0.99 12.35 -8.31
N GLU A 138 -1.77 11.29 -8.53
CA GLU A 138 -3.23 11.35 -8.61
C GLU A 138 -3.79 10.33 -7.61
N GLY A 139 -4.39 10.83 -6.52
CA GLY A 139 -4.86 10.04 -5.38
C GLY A 139 -4.31 10.52 -4.05
N CYS A 140 -4.18 9.61 -3.11
CA CYS A 140 -3.79 9.88 -1.73
C CYS A 140 -2.27 9.81 -1.54
N TYR A 141 -1.66 10.92 -1.08
CA TYR A 141 -0.22 10.95 -0.75
C TYR A 141 0.13 9.93 0.35
N PHE A 142 -0.69 9.86 1.39
CA PHE A 142 -0.47 8.94 2.51
C PHE A 142 -0.60 7.47 2.12
N ASN A 143 -1.33 7.16 1.04
CA ASN A 143 -1.33 5.85 0.43
C ASN A 143 0.05 5.48 -0.12
N VAL A 144 0.72 6.42 -0.80
CA VAL A 144 2.08 6.19 -1.33
C VAL A 144 3.10 6.05 -0.21
N VAL A 145 2.88 6.71 0.93
CA VAL A 145 3.70 6.55 2.16
C VAL A 145 3.52 5.16 2.78
N GLY A 146 2.33 4.54 2.63
CA GLY A 146 2.04 3.19 3.12
C GLY A 146 0.83 3.08 4.05
N LEU A 147 0.16 4.20 4.40
CA LEU A 147 -1.05 4.17 5.22
C LEU A 147 -2.03 5.27 4.77
N PRO A 148 -3.09 4.96 4.03
CA PRO A 148 -4.08 5.94 3.58
C PRO A 148 -4.97 6.41 4.75
N ILE A 149 -4.54 7.44 5.46
CA ILE A 149 -5.14 7.90 6.73
C ILE A 149 -6.63 8.21 6.58
N SER A 150 -7.04 8.82 5.48
CA SER A 150 -8.46 9.14 5.22
C SER A 150 -9.31 7.86 5.15
N LEU A 151 -8.83 6.82 4.45
CA LEU A 151 -9.50 5.54 4.37
C LEU A 151 -9.58 4.85 5.73
N VAL A 152 -8.47 4.84 6.49
CA VAL A 152 -8.40 4.29 7.85
C VAL A 152 -9.41 5.01 8.77
N SER A 153 -9.48 6.34 8.70
CA SER A 153 -10.44 7.12 9.49
C SER A 153 -11.89 6.77 9.16
N THR A 154 -12.19 6.54 7.88
CA THR A 154 -13.52 6.13 7.43
C THR A 154 -13.89 4.75 7.98
N LEU A 155 -12.98 3.77 7.90
CA LEU A 155 -13.18 2.43 8.44
C LEU A 155 -13.40 2.46 9.95
N LEU A 156 -12.56 3.18 10.70
CA LEU A 156 -12.70 3.34 12.15
C LEU A 156 -14.02 3.98 12.55
N THR A 157 -14.48 4.99 11.83
CA THR A 157 -15.76 5.66 12.11
C THR A 157 -16.95 4.73 11.85
N ALA A 158 -16.87 3.89 10.82
CA ALA A 158 -17.91 2.92 10.50
C ALA A 158 -18.00 1.76 11.53
N THR A 159 -16.87 1.41 12.14
CA THR A 159 -16.76 0.29 13.10
C THR A 159 -17.13 0.72 14.53
N THR A 160 -16.98 2.00 14.86
CA THR A 160 -17.34 2.49 16.20
C THR A 160 -18.86 2.68 16.27
N PRO A 161 -19.59 1.91 17.11
CA PRO A 161 -21.03 2.13 17.26
C PRO A 161 -21.29 3.56 17.72
N SER A 162 -22.25 4.22 17.08
CA SER A 162 -22.71 5.58 17.44
C SER A 162 -23.34 5.59 18.84
N SER A 163 -22.50 5.47 19.86
CA SER A 163 -22.93 5.64 21.26
C SER A 163 -22.39 6.96 21.81
N ALA A 164 -22.97 8.07 21.35
CA ALA A 164 -22.97 9.33 22.12
C ALA A 164 -23.81 10.38 21.39
N ARG A 165 -25.09 10.40 21.63
CA ARG A 165 -25.88 11.63 21.71
C ARG A 165 -26.75 11.58 22.93
#